data_741b18a0cf203263f37dcc8eef8da5ba
#
_entry.id   741b18a0cf203263f37dcc8eef8da5ba
#
_cell.length_a   1.000
_cell.length_b   1.000
_cell.length_c   1.000
_cell.angle_alpha   90.00
_cell.angle_beta   90.00
_cell.angle_gamma   90.00
#
_symmetry.space_group_name_H-M   'P 1'
#
loop_
_entity.id
_entity.type
_entity.pdbx_description
1 polymer ?
#
loop_
_entity_poly.entity_id
_entity_poly.type
_entity_poly.pdbx_seq_one_letter_code
_entity_poly.pdbx_strand_id
1 'polypeptide(L)'
;MTDILVVTGLSGGGRSQAADSLEDMGWFVVDNLPVVLIDKVVELSGQAGGEINKLCLVVGNARQQAGILGAIDTLRAEGHRVRIVFLEATTRELVRRYEATRRKHPLSDGSLGLEEVIERERGAIGEVKAAADIVIDTTGLNVHQLKSQLSSLFGTEDIKDSLQVSVTSFGFKHGVPIDVDMI
;
A
#
# COMPACT_ATOMS: atom_id res chain seq x y z
N MET A 1 -10.78 -7.36 -19.51
CA MET A 1 -11.15 -6.44 -18.41
C MET A 1 -10.38 -6.88 -17.18
N THR A 2 -9.49 -6.06 -16.66
CA THR A 2 -8.64 -6.37 -15.51
C THR A 2 -9.10 -5.56 -14.31
N ASP A 3 -9.14 -6.17 -13.13
CA ASP A 3 -9.34 -5.45 -11.86
C ASP A 3 -7.99 -4.89 -11.40
N ILE A 4 -7.87 -3.58 -11.35
CA ILE A 4 -6.62 -2.88 -11.05
C ILE A 4 -6.76 -2.15 -9.71
N LEU A 5 -5.86 -2.45 -8.78
CA LEU A 5 -5.67 -1.66 -7.57
C LEU A 5 -4.45 -0.76 -7.73
N VAL A 6 -4.62 0.53 -7.55
CA VAL A 6 -3.51 1.48 -7.43
C VAL A 6 -3.32 1.78 -5.96
N VAL A 7 -2.26 1.23 -5.38
CA VAL A 7 -1.90 1.46 -3.98
C VAL A 7 -0.90 2.60 -3.90
N THR A 8 -1.26 3.64 -3.18
CA THR A 8 -0.43 4.83 -2.98
C THR A 8 -0.57 5.37 -1.56
N GLY A 9 0.03 6.51 -1.26
CA GLY A 9 -0.06 7.14 0.05
C GLY A 9 1.27 7.70 0.53
N LEU A 10 1.28 8.14 1.77
CA LEU A 10 2.45 8.74 2.41
C LEU A 10 3.61 7.74 2.53
N SER A 11 4.82 8.25 2.39
CA SER A 11 6.03 7.50 2.66
C SER A 11 6.06 7.05 4.12
N GLY A 12 6.22 5.74 4.37
CA GLY A 12 6.06 5.15 5.70
C GLY A 12 4.62 4.82 6.10
N GLY A 13 3.63 5.08 5.22
CA GLY A 13 2.21 4.78 5.44
C GLY A 13 1.83 3.30 5.38
N GLY A 14 2.78 2.38 5.04
CA GLY A 14 2.53 0.94 5.04
C GLY A 14 2.34 0.32 3.65
N ARG A 15 2.70 1.02 2.57
CA ARG A 15 2.53 0.54 1.18
C ARG A 15 3.18 -0.82 0.91
N SER A 16 4.41 -1.04 1.34
CA SER A 16 5.10 -2.33 1.14
C SER A 16 4.39 -3.47 1.87
N GLN A 17 3.88 -3.22 3.08
CA GLN A 17 3.10 -4.22 3.82
C GLN A 17 1.75 -4.52 3.15
N ALA A 18 1.15 -3.49 2.53
CA ALA A 18 -0.06 -3.68 1.73
C ALA A 18 0.24 -4.47 0.46
N ALA A 19 1.37 -4.21 -0.22
CA ALA A 19 1.85 -4.95 -1.37
C ALA A 19 1.99 -6.44 -1.05
N ASP A 20 2.76 -6.78 -0.01
CA ASP A 20 2.97 -8.16 0.45
C ASP A 20 1.63 -8.85 0.79
N SER A 21 0.72 -8.12 1.47
CA SER A 21 -0.59 -8.67 1.83
C SER A 21 -1.49 -8.94 0.62
N LEU A 22 -1.46 -8.07 -0.39
CA LEU A 22 -2.22 -8.23 -1.62
C LEU A 22 -1.65 -9.35 -2.50
N GLU A 23 -0.31 -9.52 -2.54
CA GLU A 23 0.34 -10.64 -3.20
C GLU A 23 -0.10 -11.99 -2.58
N ASP A 24 -0.12 -12.08 -1.24
CA ASP A 24 -0.64 -13.25 -0.52
C ASP A 24 -2.12 -13.55 -0.86
N MET A 25 -2.90 -12.55 -1.26
CA MET A 25 -4.30 -12.69 -1.70
C MET A 25 -4.45 -12.95 -3.20
N GLY A 26 -3.36 -13.24 -3.89
CA GLY A 26 -3.35 -13.61 -5.31
C GLY A 26 -3.43 -12.43 -6.29
N TRP A 27 -3.12 -11.21 -5.84
CA TRP A 27 -2.92 -10.08 -6.74
C TRP A 27 -1.53 -10.16 -7.36
N PHE A 28 -1.43 -9.88 -8.65
CA PHE A 28 -0.13 -9.67 -9.29
C PHE A 28 0.36 -8.27 -8.92
N VAL A 29 1.39 -8.19 -8.09
CA VAL A 29 1.87 -6.92 -7.53
C VAL A 29 3.07 -6.40 -8.29
N VAL A 30 3.03 -5.14 -8.70
CA VAL A 30 4.18 -4.40 -9.22
C VAL A 30 4.47 -3.24 -8.27
N ASP A 31 5.53 -3.38 -7.48
CA ASP A 31 5.89 -2.37 -6.48
C ASP A 31 6.84 -1.31 -7.04
N ASN A 32 6.75 -0.11 -6.46
CA ASN A 32 7.56 1.06 -6.79
C ASN A 32 7.51 1.44 -8.29
N LEU A 33 6.33 1.29 -8.90
CA LEU A 33 6.12 1.53 -10.32
C LEU A 33 6.11 3.04 -10.63
N PRO A 34 6.96 3.53 -11.55
CA PRO A 34 6.83 4.88 -12.11
C PRO A 34 5.55 5.02 -12.92
N VAL A 35 4.83 6.15 -12.74
CA VAL A 35 3.54 6.39 -13.42
C VAL A 35 3.64 6.23 -14.94
N VAL A 36 4.74 6.66 -15.54
CA VAL A 36 4.97 6.56 -17.00
C VAL A 36 5.02 5.12 -17.54
N LEU A 37 5.13 4.12 -16.67
CA LEU A 37 5.16 2.71 -17.07
C LEU A 37 3.83 1.99 -16.82
N ILE A 38 2.83 2.66 -16.24
CA ILE A 38 1.54 2.05 -15.88
C ILE A 38 0.88 1.43 -17.11
N ASP A 39 0.69 2.19 -18.19
CA ASP A 39 0.03 1.72 -19.39
C ASP A 39 0.75 0.50 -19.99
N LYS A 40 2.10 0.52 -19.98
CA LYS A 40 2.90 -0.59 -20.49
C LYS A 40 2.78 -1.86 -19.66
N VAL A 41 2.72 -1.73 -18.34
CA VAL A 41 2.52 -2.88 -17.44
C VAL A 41 1.13 -3.48 -17.66
N VAL A 42 0.10 -2.65 -17.79
CA VAL A 42 -1.27 -3.12 -18.04
C VAL A 42 -1.37 -3.81 -19.39
N GLU A 43 -0.79 -3.24 -20.45
CA GLU A 43 -0.72 -3.88 -21.78
C GLU A 43 -0.05 -5.26 -21.72
N LEU A 44 1.12 -5.35 -21.08
CA LEU A 44 1.86 -6.60 -20.97
C LEU A 44 1.13 -7.64 -20.09
N SER A 45 0.42 -7.22 -19.07
CA SER A 45 -0.38 -8.12 -18.23
C SER A 45 -1.52 -8.79 -19.01
N GLY A 46 -2.06 -8.11 -20.02
CA GLY A 46 -3.06 -8.66 -20.94
C GLY A 46 -2.49 -9.61 -22.00
N GLN A 47 -1.19 -9.48 -22.34
CA GLN A 47 -0.53 -10.28 -23.40
C GLN A 47 0.13 -11.56 -22.87
N ALA A 48 0.42 -11.67 -21.60
CA ALA A 48 1.28 -12.70 -20.99
C ALA A 48 0.63 -14.10 -20.86
N GLY A 49 -0.20 -14.53 -21.81
CA GLY A 49 -0.64 -15.94 -21.94
C GLY A 49 -1.31 -16.60 -20.72
N GLY A 50 -1.40 -15.89 -19.62
CA GLY A 50 -2.13 -16.21 -18.41
C GLY A 50 -2.89 -14.96 -18.02
N GLU A 51 -4.20 -15.02 -17.93
CA GLU A 51 -5.05 -13.89 -17.63
C GLU A 51 -4.73 -13.34 -16.23
N ILE A 52 -3.90 -12.29 -16.16
CA ILE A 52 -3.75 -11.50 -14.94
C ILE A 52 -5.03 -10.69 -14.76
N ASN A 53 -5.99 -11.27 -14.04
CA ASN A 53 -7.29 -10.64 -13.79
C ASN A 53 -7.26 -9.65 -12.63
N LYS A 54 -6.27 -9.77 -11.74
CA LYS A 54 -6.06 -8.93 -10.57
C LYS A 54 -4.65 -8.34 -10.57
N LEU A 55 -4.54 -7.05 -10.83
CA LEU A 55 -3.28 -6.32 -10.91
C LEU A 55 -3.21 -5.25 -9.81
N CYS A 56 -2.16 -5.27 -9.01
CA CYS A 56 -1.87 -4.25 -8.01
C CYS A 56 -0.65 -3.45 -8.42
N LEU A 57 -0.83 -2.15 -8.60
CA LEU A 57 0.21 -1.19 -8.96
C LEU A 57 0.52 -0.33 -7.73
N VAL A 58 1.69 -0.54 -7.13
CA VAL A 58 2.12 0.26 -5.98
C VAL A 58 2.99 1.41 -6.47
N VAL A 59 2.47 2.62 -6.35
CA VAL A 59 3.15 3.83 -6.81
C VAL A 59 3.93 4.46 -5.67
N GLY A 60 5.17 4.83 -5.95
CA GLY A 60 6.15 5.29 -4.98
C GLY A 60 5.83 6.62 -4.29
N ASN A 61 6.86 7.46 -4.09
CA ASN A 61 6.76 8.73 -3.38
C ASN A 61 6.03 9.82 -4.19
N ALA A 62 5.79 10.98 -3.58
CA ALA A 62 5.07 12.10 -4.21
C ALA A 62 5.61 12.53 -5.59
N ARG A 63 6.93 12.46 -5.81
CA ARG A 63 7.53 12.77 -7.13
C ARG A 63 7.12 11.76 -8.21
N GLN A 64 6.97 10.49 -7.83
CA GLN A 64 6.55 9.42 -8.72
C GLN A 64 5.03 9.40 -8.96
N GLN A 65 4.26 10.07 -8.11
CA GLN A 65 2.81 10.16 -8.22
C GLN A 65 2.33 11.26 -9.19
N ALA A 66 3.24 12.10 -9.69
CA ALA A 66 2.88 13.13 -10.67
C ALA A 66 2.27 12.49 -11.92
N GLY A 67 1.07 12.93 -12.31
CA GLY A 67 0.33 12.40 -13.46
C GLY A 67 -0.45 11.11 -13.22
N ILE A 68 -0.45 10.56 -12.00
CA ILE A 68 -1.14 9.29 -11.70
C ILE A 68 -2.66 9.35 -11.98
N LEU A 69 -3.32 10.47 -11.68
CA LEU A 69 -4.76 10.62 -11.92
C LEU A 69 -5.08 10.56 -13.42
N GLY A 70 -4.25 11.18 -14.26
CA GLY A 70 -4.41 11.10 -15.72
C GLY A 70 -4.22 9.68 -16.25
N ALA A 71 -3.24 8.93 -15.75
CA ALA A 71 -3.05 7.53 -16.13
C ALA A 71 -4.25 6.66 -15.70
N ILE A 72 -4.78 6.89 -14.50
CA ILE A 72 -5.97 6.18 -14.01
C ILE A 72 -7.20 6.48 -14.88
N ASP A 73 -7.41 7.73 -15.27
CA ASP A 73 -8.53 8.12 -16.13
C ASP A 73 -8.41 7.46 -17.53
N THR A 74 -7.20 7.35 -18.08
CA THR A 74 -6.94 6.61 -19.33
C THR A 74 -7.33 5.15 -19.18
N LEU A 75 -6.88 4.47 -18.15
CA LEU A 75 -7.22 3.06 -17.91
C LEU A 75 -8.73 2.82 -17.70
N ARG A 76 -9.41 3.74 -17.02
CA ARG A 76 -10.86 3.70 -16.86
C ARG A 76 -11.59 3.87 -18.19
N ALA A 77 -11.09 4.78 -19.05
CA ALA A 77 -11.63 4.98 -20.41
C ALA A 77 -11.41 3.76 -21.33
N GLU A 78 -10.34 2.99 -21.12
CA GLU A 78 -10.05 1.71 -21.79
C GLU A 78 -10.89 0.54 -21.28
N GLY A 79 -11.76 0.77 -20.27
CA GLY A 79 -12.68 -0.23 -19.75
C GLY A 79 -12.12 -1.09 -18.61
N HIS A 80 -10.98 -0.71 -18.03
CA HIS A 80 -10.47 -1.35 -16.83
C HIS A 80 -11.23 -0.90 -15.58
N ARG A 81 -11.37 -1.79 -14.59
CA ARG A 81 -11.90 -1.45 -13.27
C ARG A 81 -10.74 -1.00 -12.39
N VAL A 82 -10.60 0.32 -12.20
CA VAL A 82 -9.48 0.88 -11.43
C VAL A 82 -10.00 1.47 -10.12
N ARG A 83 -9.42 1.03 -9.00
CA ARG A 83 -9.66 1.54 -7.65
C ARG A 83 -8.37 2.06 -7.03
N ILE A 84 -8.44 3.21 -6.39
CA ILE A 84 -7.32 3.85 -5.70
C ILE A 84 -7.43 3.57 -4.21
N VAL A 85 -6.39 2.97 -3.64
CA VAL A 85 -6.22 2.74 -2.21
C VAL A 85 -5.13 3.67 -1.69
N PHE A 86 -5.50 4.59 -0.83
CA PHE A 86 -4.57 5.55 -0.24
C PHE A 86 -4.25 5.18 1.21
N LEU A 87 -2.98 4.97 1.50
CA LEU A 87 -2.49 4.65 2.83
C LEU A 87 -1.91 5.89 3.51
N GLU A 88 -2.38 6.19 4.70
CA GLU A 88 -1.88 7.29 5.49
C GLU A 88 -1.62 6.89 6.95
N ALA A 89 -0.95 7.77 7.66
CA ALA A 89 -0.85 7.76 9.12
C ALA A 89 -0.64 9.19 9.62
N THR A 90 -0.84 9.42 10.91
CA THR A 90 -0.53 10.70 11.53
C THR A 90 0.95 11.02 11.40
N THR A 91 1.29 12.31 11.33
CA THR A 91 2.67 12.77 11.23
C THR A 91 3.53 12.25 12.37
N ARG A 92 2.99 12.25 13.60
CA ARG A 92 3.66 11.68 14.77
C ARG A 92 4.00 10.19 14.59
N GLU A 93 3.08 9.41 14.04
CA GLU A 93 3.30 7.98 13.78
C GLU A 93 4.35 7.76 12.69
N LEU A 94 4.30 8.55 11.61
CA LEU A 94 5.31 8.49 10.55
C LEU A 94 6.70 8.84 11.07
N VAL A 95 6.84 9.90 11.85
CA VAL A 95 8.12 10.26 12.49
C VAL A 95 8.64 9.10 13.32
N ARG A 96 7.79 8.49 14.18
CA ARG A 96 8.15 7.32 14.99
C ARG A 96 8.65 6.14 14.14
N ARG A 97 7.98 5.85 13.01
CA ARG A 97 8.38 4.78 12.08
C ARG A 97 9.72 5.04 11.42
N TYR A 98 9.98 6.27 11.01
CA TYR A 98 11.26 6.67 10.43
C TYR A 98 12.41 6.59 11.45
N GLU A 99 12.20 7.03 12.68
CA GLU A 99 13.17 6.92 13.75
C GLU A 99 13.50 5.45 14.07
N ALA A 100 12.48 4.61 14.17
CA ALA A 100 12.65 3.17 14.45
C ALA A 100 13.43 2.45 13.34
N THR A 101 13.21 2.80 12.07
CA THR A 101 13.87 2.15 10.92
C THR A 101 15.20 2.80 10.53
N ARG A 102 15.51 3.98 11.06
CA ARG A 102 16.68 4.81 10.69
C ARG A 102 16.80 5.08 9.18
N ARG A 103 15.70 5.04 8.45
CA ARG A 103 15.65 5.35 7.02
C ARG A 103 15.50 6.85 6.83
N LYS A 104 16.11 7.37 5.76
CA LYS A 104 15.85 8.76 5.34
C LYS A 104 14.53 8.82 4.58
N HIS A 105 13.78 9.90 4.82
CA HIS A 105 12.56 10.15 4.04
C HIS A 105 12.95 10.42 2.57
N PRO A 106 12.21 9.85 1.58
CA PRO A 106 12.56 9.96 0.14
C PRO A 106 12.65 11.41 -0.38
N LEU A 107 11.92 12.34 0.24
CA LEU A 107 11.93 13.76 -0.12
C LEU A 107 12.91 14.59 0.72
N SER A 108 13.61 13.99 1.69
CA SER A 108 14.56 14.71 2.53
C SER A 108 15.86 14.97 1.78
N ASP A 109 16.20 16.25 1.65
CA ASP A 109 17.50 16.74 1.18
C ASP A 109 18.43 17.19 2.32
N GLY A 110 17.94 17.12 3.55
CA GLY A 110 18.66 17.53 4.77
C GLY A 110 18.46 19.00 5.15
N SER A 111 17.71 19.77 4.37
CA SER A 111 17.43 21.20 4.66
C SER A 111 16.27 21.40 5.65
N LEU A 112 15.36 20.41 5.73
CA LEU A 112 14.14 20.47 6.54
C LEU A 112 14.12 19.35 7.59
N GLY A 113 13.39 19.59 8.67
CA GLY A 113 13.08 18.57 9.66
C GLY A 113 12.17 17.49 9.10
N LEU A 114 12.20 16.29 9.69
CA LEU A 114 11.41 15.14 9.22
C LEU A 114 9.91 15.43 9.22
N GLU A 115 9.39 16.08 10.24
CA GLU A 115 7.97 16.45 10.34
C GLU A 115 7.56 17.37 9.20
N GLU A 116 8.38 18.38 8.90
CA GLU A 116 8.11 19.34 7.83
C GLU A 116 8.14 18.68 6.44
N VAL A 117 9.06 17.72 6.23
CA VAL A 117 9.13 16.94 4.99
C VAL A 117 7.88 16.07 4.81
N ILE A 118 7.38 15.45 5.88
CA ILE A 118 6.14 14.65 5.87
C ILE A 118 4.94 15.53 5.51
N GLU A 119 4.81 16.70 6.14
CA GLU A 119 3.70 17.62 5.85
C GLU A 119 3.76 18.16 4.42
N ARG A 120 4.95 18.40 3.90
CA ARG A 120 5.16 18.77 2.50
C ARG A 120 4.75 17.65 1.55
N GLU A 121 5.08 16.39 1.86
CA GLU A 121 4.60 15.24 1.09
C GLU A 121 3.08 15.16 1.14
N ARG A 122 2.47 15.28 2.32
CA ARG A 122 1.01 15.26 2.51
C ARG A 122 0.31 16.31 1.65
N GLY A 123 0.81 17.54 1.62
CA GLY A 123 0.31 18.59 0.74
C GLY A 123 0.43 18.23 -0.75
N ALA A 124 1.57 17.69 -1.16
CA ALA A 124 1.86 17.37 -2.55
C ALA A 124 0.97 16.24 -3.14
N ILE A 125 0.49 15.32 -2.29
CA ILE A 125 -0.36 14.19 -2.73
C ILE A 125 -1.83 14.33 -2.28
N GLY A 126 -2.22 15.52 -1.83
CA GLY A 126 -3.57 15.79 -1.35
C GLY A 126 -4.65 15.53 -2.41
N GLU A 127 -4.39 15.86 -3.67
CA GLU A 127 -5.32 15.59 -4.78
C GLU A 127 -5.51 14.09 -5.03
N VAL A 128 -4.44 13.31 -4.92
CA VAL A 128 -4.50 11.85 -5.06
C VAL A 128 -5.32 11.24 -3.91
N LYS A 129 -5.14 11.75 -2.68
CA LYS A 129 -5.95 11.35 -1.54
C LYS A 129 -7.43 11.69 -1.76
N ALA A 130 -7.73 12.87 -2.27
CA ALA A 130 -9.11 13.31 -2.52
C ALA A 130 -9.80 12.46 -3.61
N ALA A 131 -9.05 11.92 -4.56
CA ALA A 131 -9.53 11.03 -5.62
C ALA A 131 -9.55 9.54 -5.22
N ALA A 132 -9.08 9.19 -4.02
CA ALA A 132 -9.00 7.80 -3.58
C ALA A 132 -10.40 7.21 -3.31
N ASP A 133 -10.61 6.01 -3.83
CA ASP A 133 -11.84 5.24 -3.57
C ASP A 133 -11.87 4.70 -2.13
N ILE A 134 -10.68 4.40 -1.58
CA ILE A 134 -10.49 3.86 -0.22
C ILE A 134 -9.30 4.56 0.43
N VAL A 135 -9.50 5.11 1.61
CA VAL A 135 -8.44 5.67 2.46
C VAL A 135 -8.29 4.79 3.70
N ILE A 136 -7.09 4.30 3.94
CA ILE A 136 -6.76 3.48 5.11
C ILE A 136 -5.82 4.28 6.01
N ASP A 137 -6.30 4.63 7.21
CA ASP A 137 -5.45 5.18 8.27
C ASP A 137 -4.76 4.02 9.00
N THR A 138 -3.45 3.95 8.83
CA THR A 138 -2.62 2.93 9.46
C THR A 138 -2.02 3.35 10.80
N THR A 139 -2.47 4.50 11.35
CA THR A 139 -2.04 4.97 12.67
C THR A 139 -2.38 3.92 13.73
N GLY A 140 -1.37 3.43 14.43
CA GLY A 140 -1.56 2.41 15.48
C GLY A 140 -1.87 0.99 14.98
N LEU A 141 -2.01 0.78 13.66
CA LEU A 141 -2.16 -0.56 13.13
C LEU A 141 -0.83 -1.32 13.14
N ASN A 142 -0.86 -2.56 13.56
CA ASN A 142 0.21 -3.51 13.29
C ASN A 142 0.01 -4.17 11.91
N VAL A 143 1.02 -4.95 11.46
CA VAL A 143 1.01 -5.59 10.14
C VAL A 143 -0.18 -6.53 9.97
N HIS A 144 -0.54 -7.29 11.02
CA HIS A 144 -1.66 -8.23 10.98
C HIS A 144 -3.01 -7.52 10.86
N GLN A 145 -3.18 -6.40 11.55
CA GLN A 145 -4.41 -5.60 11.47
C GLN A 145 -4.57 -4.97 10.08
N LEU A 146 -3.48 -4.45 9.49
CA LEU A 146 -3.52 -3.95 8.11
C LEU A 146 -3.87 -5.08 7.12
N LYS A 147 -3.25 -6.26 7.26
CA LYS A 147 -3.55 -7.44 6.43
C LYS A 147 -5.02 -7.85 6.57
N SER A 148 -5.56 -7.91 7.79
CA SER A 148 -6.96 -8.24 8.04
C SER A 148 -7.91 -7.23 7.39
N GLN A 149 -7.61 -5.93 7.47
CA GLN A 149 -8.41 -4.89 6.85
C GLN A 149 -8.38 -4.97 5.32
N LEU A 150 -7.20 -5.21 4.73
CA LEU A 150 -7.07 -5.43 3.27
C LEU A 150 -7.79 -6.71 2.84
N SER A 151 -7.72 -7.78 3.62
CA SER A 151 -8.42 -9.04 3.35
C SER A 151 -9.95 -8.87 3.36
N SER A 152 -10.48 -8.07 4.27
CA SER A 152 -11.93 -7.76 4.29
C SER A 152 -12.39 -6.93 3.08
N LEU A 153 -11.49 -6.13 2.48
CA LEU A 153 -11.80 -5.27 1.33
C LEU A 153 -11.57 -5.95 -0.01
N PHE A 154 -10.56 -6.82 -0.12
CA PHE A 154 -10.07 -7.35 -1.40
C PHE A 154 -9.90 -8.87 -1.43
N GLY A 155 -10.10 -9.56 -0.30
CA GLY A 155 -10.08 -11.01 -0.24
C GLY A 155 -11.20 -11.62 -1.07
N THR A 156 -10.98 -12.80 -1.64
CA THR A 156 -12.03 -13.61 -2.23
C THR A 156 -12.88 -14.24 -1.11
N GLU A 157 -14.14 -14.55 -1.38
CA GLU A 157 -15.03 -15.16 -0.37
C GLU A 157 -14.48 -16.46 0.21
N ASP A 158 -13.66 -17.18 -0.57
CA ASP A 158 -13.00 -18.42 -0.14
C ASP A 158 -11.97 -18.22 1.01
N ILE A 159 -11.50 -16.97 1.24
CA ILE A 159 -10.57 -16.68 2.34
C ILE A 159 -11.30 -16.33 3.63
N LYS A 160 -12.59 -15.96 3.57
CA LYS A 160 -13.36 -15.56 4.76
C LYS A 160 -13.65 -16.70 5.73
N ASP A 161 -13.66 -17.93 5.24
CA ASP A 161 -13.98 -19.14 6.04
C ASP A 161 -12.74 -19.96 6.42
N SER A 162 -11.53 -19.56 6.06
CA SER A 162 -10.32 -20.27 6.44
C SER A 162 -9.87 -19.88 7.85
N LEU A 163 -9.83 -20.85 8.76
CA LEU A 163 -9.19 -20.70 10.07
C LEU A 163 -7.68 -20.40 9.85
N GLN A 164 -7.26 -19.17 10.13
CA GLN A 164 -5.87 -18.77 10.06
C GLN A 164 -5.22 -18.97 11.43
N VAL A 165 -4.31 -19.94 11.53
CA VAL A 165 -3.56 -20.21 12.76
C VAL A 165 -2.14 -19.70 12.59
N SER A 166 -1.73 -18.73 13.42
CA SER A 166 -0.35 -18.26 13.51
C SER A 166 0.32 -18.89 14.73
N VAL A 167 1.39 -19.65 14.49
CA VAL A 167 2.18 -20.26 15.58
C VAL A 167 3.50 -19.51 15.72
N THR A 168 3.67 -18.86 16.88
CA THR A 168 4.86 -18.07 17.19
C THR A 168 5.63 -18.72 18.33
N SER A 169 6.93 -19.02 18.15
CA SER A 169 7.79 -19.39 19.26
C SER A 169 8.43 -18.17 19.89
N PHE A 170 8.44 -18.07 21.20
CA PHE A 170 9.03 -16.97 21.91
C PHE A 170 9.81 -17.41 23.15
N GLY A 171 10.75 -16.57 23.57
CA GLY A 171 11.50 -16.79 24.83
C GLY A 171 10.98 -15.88 25.93
N PHE A 172 10.70 -16.41 27.10
CA PHE A 172 10.19 -15.66 28.27
C PHE A 172 11.10 -14.50 28.73
N LYS A 173 12.36 -14.49 28.29
CA LYS A 173 13.33 -13.42 28.63
C LYS A 173 12.85 -12.01 28.29
N HIS A 174 12.02 -11.89 27.24
CA HIS A 174 11.52 -10.60 26.74
C HIS A 174 10.02 -10.40 27.01
N GLY A 175 9.42 -11.25 27.81
CA GLY A 175 7.99 -11.23 28.10
C GLY A 175 7.19 -12.11 27.14
N VAL A 176 5.89 -12.14 27.38
CA VAL A 176 4.91 -12.85 26.56
C VAL A 176 4.48 -11.91 25.42
N PRO A 177 4.38 -12.37 24.15
CA PRO A 177 3.80 -11.57 23.09
C PRO A 177 2.39 -11.09 23.45
N ILE A 178 2.08 -9.84 23.13
CA ILE A 178 0.80 -9.21 23.50
C ILE A 178 -0.30 -9.53 22.47
N ASP A 179 0.11 -9.97 21.28
CA ASP A 179 -0.69 -10.20 20.09
C ASP A 179 -1.00 -11.68 19.83
N VAL A 180 -0.99 -12.51 20.87
CA VAL A 180 -1.35 -13.93 20.79
C VAL A 180 -2.65 -14.21 21.52
N ASP A 181 -3.53 -14.99 20.88
CA ASP A 181 -4.83 -15.35 21.45
C ASP A 181 -4.72 -16.51 22.45
N MET A 182 -3.67 -17.32 22.36
CA MET A 182 -3.48 -18.50 23.22
C MET A 182 -1.98 -18.80 23.44
N ILE A 183 -1.63 -19.15 24.65
CA ILE A 183 -0.29 -19.59 25.05
C ILE A 183 -0.39 -20.95 25.72
#